data_a226f5b5783009eb1b27c06a5f835fb7
#
_entry.id   a226f5b5783009eb1b27c06a5f835fb7
#
_cell.length_a   1.000
_cell.length_b   1.000
_cell.length_c   1.000
_cell.angle_alpha   90.00
_cell.angle_beta   90.00
_cell.angle_gamma   90.00
#
_symmetry.space_group_name_H-M   'P 1'
#
loop_
_entity.id
_entity.type
_entity.pdbx_description
1 polymer ?
#
loop_
_entity_poly.entity_id
_entity_poly.type
_entity_poly.pdbx_seq_one_letter_code
_entity_poly.pdbx_strand_id
1 'polypeptide(L)'
;MRIPNSFVTRFTQAADLKLACVFYSLIHSNTKRNLLGYEITVKQSTLMSLCGCSLSTVKRTVRSLSKCGFIKSQKRQMTTPGKLGTYTYTIDAVSTASKYFTMDKKLMSRLNGNEFRVYAVCCKLADSSHKSFFQSYNDLSKLLGMSRQDVLRTIEKLVKGKFIRKKKIRTRVGDF
;
A
#
# COMPACT_ATOMS: atom_id res chain seq x y z
N MET A 1 3.53 8.22 -7.01
CA MET A 1 2.75 7.22 -7.75
C MET A 1 1.27 7.34 -7.43
N ARG A 2 0.40 6.94 -8.36
CA ARG A 2 -1.05 6.86 -8.15
C ARG A 2 -1.42 5.47 -7.64
N ILE A 3 -2.23 5.38 -6.59
CA ILE A 3 -2.70 4.13 -6.00
C ILE A 3 -4.24 4.15 -5.99
N PRO A 4 -4.91 3.07 -6.45
CA PRO A 4 -6.37 2.98 -6.41
C PRO A 4 -6.90 3.08 -4.98
N ASN A 5 -7.94 3.90 -4.76
CA ASN A 5 -8.56 4.05 -3.45
C ASN A 5 -9.13 2.72 -2.91
N SER A 6 -9.51 1.81 -3.81
CA SER A 6 -9.99 0.47 -3.48
C SER A 6 -8.95 -0.41 -2.76
N PHE A 7 -7.64 -0.12 -2.93
CA PHE A 7 -6.59 -0.88 -2.26
C PHE A 7 -6.69 -0.78 -0.73
N VAL A 8 -7.00 0.41 -0.21
CA VAL A 8 -7.11 0.64 1.24
C VAL A 8 -8.27 -0.15 1.86
N THR A 9 -9.35 -0.36 1.11
CA THR A 9 -10.51 -1.16 1.57
C THR A 9 -10.35 -2.65 1.29
N ARG A 10 -9.71 -3.02 0.18
CA ARG A 10 -9.48 -4.41 -0.23
C ARG A 10 -8.44 -5.10 0.66
N PHE A 11 -7.36 -4.40 1.02
CA PHE A 11 -6.25 -4.97 1.78
C PHE A 11 -6.24 -4.48 3.22
N THR A 12 -6.91 -5.22 4.09
CA THR A 12 -7.02 -4.88 5.52
C THR A 12 -5.73 -5.14 6.29
N GLN A 13 -4.89 -6.07 5.83
CA GLN A 13 -3.58 -6.33 6.42
C GLN A 13 -2.54 -5.35 5.89
N ALA A 14 -1.76 -4.74 6.80
CA ALA A 14 -0.78 -3.72 6.45
C ALA A 14 0.30 -4.21 5.46
N ALA A 15 0.74 -5.46 5.61
CA ALA A 15 1.73 -6.07 4.72
C ALA A 15 1.15 -6.30 3.31
N ASP A 16 -0.11 -6.74 3.23
CA ASP A 16 -0.80 -6.99 1.96
C ASP A 16 -1.00 -5.70 1.18
N LEU A 17 -1.50 -4.64 1.85
CA LEU A 17 -1.62 -3.32 1.24
C LEU A 17 -0.28 -2.83 0.69
N LYS A 18 0.77 -2.93 1.50
CA LYS A 18 2.10 -2.45 1.13
C LYS A 18 2.65 -3.19 -0.09
N LEU A 19 2.61 -4.51 -0.08
CA LEU A 19 3.11 -5.33 -1.20
C LEU A 19 2.24 -5.16 -2.46
N ALA A 20 0.92 -5.03 -2.33
CA ALA A 20 0.02 -4.73 -3.45
C ALA A 20 0.37 -3.38 -4.09
N CYS A 21 0.65 -2.34 -3.28
CA CYS A 21 1.13 -1.05 -3.76
C CYS A 21 2.49 -1.16 -4.47
N VAL A 22 3.41 -2.00 -3.97
CA VAL A 22 4.70 -2.25 -4.64
C VAL A 22 4.48 -2.90 -6.00
N PHE A 23 3.69 -3.97 -6.10
CA PHE A 23 3.37 -4.58 -7.39
C PHE A 23 2.75 -3.57 -8.35
N TYR A 24 1.78 -2.80 -7.88
CA TYR A 24 1.12 -1.78 -8.71
C TYR A 24 2.10 -0.70 -9.18
N SER A 25 3.10 -0.35 -8.38
CA SER A 25 4.15 0.61 -8.73
C SER A 25 5.14 0.11 -9.80
N LEU A 26 5.15 -1.19 -10.06
CA LEU A 26 5.98 -1.82 -11.08
C LEU A 26 5.28 -1.92 -12.44
N ILE A 27 4.01 -1.55 -12.51
CA ILE A 27 3.29 -1.47 -13.79
C ILE A 27 3.75 -0.22 -14.53
N HIS A 28 4.26 -0.42 -15.73
CA HIS A 28 4.68 0.63 -16.66
C HIS A 28 3.86 0.53 -17.96
N SER A 29 3.96 1.52 -18.82
CA SER A 29 3.27 1.52 -20.13
C SER A 29 3.56 0.28 -20.98
N ASN A 30 4.77 -0.26 -20.85
CA ASN A 30 5.23 -1.45 -21.60
C ASN A 30 5.00 -2.78 -20.85
N THR A 31 4.32 -2.75 -19.69
CA THR A 31 4.03 -3.98 -18.94
C THR A 31 3.03 -4.82 -19.72
N LYS A 32 3.38 -6.08 -20.00
CA LYS A 32 2.49 -7.02 -20.69
C LYS A 32 1.17 -7.17 -19.94
N ARG A 33 0.08 -7.08 -20.68
CA ARG A 33 -1.26 -7.31 -20.17
C ARG A 33 -1.85 -8.53 -20.90
N ASN A 34 -2.38 -9.45 -20.15
CA ASN A 34 -3.16 -10.59 -20.66
C ASN A 34 -4.60 -10.53 -20.15
N LEU A 35 -5.42 -11.54 -20.45
CA LEU A 35 -6.81 -11.62 -20.00
C LEU A 35 -6.97 -11.63 -18.47
N LEU A 36 -5.95 -12.09 -17.74
CA LEU A 36 -5.97 -12.19 -16.29
C LEU A 36 -5.46 -10.91 -15.58
N GLY A 37 -4.68 -10.07 -16.27
CA GLY A 37 -4.10 -8.87 -15.67
C GLY A 37 -2.73 -8.49 -16.22
N TYR A 38 -1.90 -7.87 -15.37
CA TYR A 38 -0.55 -7.41 -15.72
C TYR A 38 0.51 -8.43 -15.31
N GLU A 39 1.43 -8.73 -16.22
CA GLU A 39 2.58 -9.62 -15.94
C GLU A 39 3.79 -8.82 -15.48
N ILE A 40 4.27 -9.14 -14.27
CA ILE A 40 5.42 -8.47 -13.65
C ILE A 40 6.47 -9.51 -13.34
N THR A 41 7.64 -9.38 -13.95
CA THR A 41 8.81 -10.21 -13.65
C THR A 41 9.72 -9.47 -12.69
N VAL A 42 9.88 -10.00 -11.47
CA VAL A 42 10.64 -9.34 -10.40
C VAL A 42 11.29 -10.37 -9.47
N LYS A 43 12.52 -10.07 -9.02
CA LYS A 43 13.21 -10.87 -7.98
C LYS A 43 12.57 -10.64 -6.61
N GLN A 44 12.51 -11.68 -5.80
CA GLN A 44 12.04 -11.54 -4.40
C GLN A 44 12.91 -10.58 -3.60
N SER A 45 14.23 -10.53 -3.84
CA SER A 45 15.13 -9.54 -3.23
C SER A 45 14.75 -8.10 -3.56
N THR A 46 14.33 -7.84 -4.79
CA THR A 46 13.81 -6.52 -5.20
C THR A 46 12.52 -6.17 -4.45
N LEU A 47 11.60 -7.14 -4.30
CA LEU A 47 10.39 -6.92 -3.49
C LEU A 47 10.72 -6.64 -2.03
N MET A 48 11.70 -7.35 -1.44
CA MET A 48 12.20 -7.08 -0.08
C MET A 48 12.70 -5.63 0.05
N SER A 49 13.56 -5.19 -0.86
CA SER A 49 14.10 -3.82 -0.85
C SER A 49 13.03 -2.77 -1.03
N LEU A 50 12.09 -2.96 -1.97
CA LEU A 50 11.01 -2.02 -2.22
C LEU A 50 10.00 -1.94 -1.06
N CYS A 51 9.73 -3.06 -0.39
CA CYS A 51 8.84 -3.10 0.77
C CYS A 51 9.55 -2.77 2.10
N GLY A 52 10.89 -2.83 2.16
CA GLY A 52 11.62 -2.75 3.43
C GLY A 52 11.22 -3.87 4.40
N CYS A 53 11.11 -5.12 3.94
CA CYS A 53 10.69 -6.26 4.77
C CYS A 53 11.49 -7.53 4.46
N SER A 54 11.42 -8.52 5.34
CA SER A 54 12.12 -9.80 5.21
C SER A 54 11.55 -10.68 4.09
N LEU A 55 12.35 -11.64 3.62
CA LEU A 55 11.92 -12.62 2.63
C LEU A 55 10.73 -13.46 3.10
N SER A 56 10.71 -13.84 4.39
CA SER A 56 9.61 -14.59 4.98
C SER A 56 8.29 -13.79 4.92
N THR A 57 8.38 -12.48 5.20
CA THR A 57 7.22 -11.57 5.07
C THR A 57 6.77 -11.48 3.62
N VAL A 58 7.68 -11.29 2.65
CA VAL A 58 7.31 -11.27 1.21
C VAL A 58 6.60 -12.56 0.82
N LYS A 59 7.18 -13.73 1.14
CA LYS A 59 6.57 -15.03 0.79
C LYS A 59 5.18 -15.20 1.40
N ARG A 60 5.00 -14.87 2.68
CA ARG A 60 3.70 -14.95 3.37
C ARG A 60 2.68 -14.02 2.71
N THR A 61 3.07 -12.78 2.44
CA THR A 61 2.20 -11.76 1.83
C THR A 61 1.84 -12.12 0.39
N VAL A 62 2.76 -12.66 -0.41
CA VAL A 62 2.45 -13.18 -1.74
C VAL A 62 1.37 -14.26 -1.67
N ARG A 63 1.47 -15.21 -0.72
CA ARG A 63 0.43 -16.24 -0.52
C ARG A 63 -0.93 -15.62 -0.14
N SER A 64 -0.93 -14.61 0.74
CA SER A 64 -2.13 -13.87 1.13
C SER A 64 -2.76 -13.17 -0.07
N LEU A 65 -1.98 -12.46 -0.87
CA LEU A 65 -2.43 -11.76 -2.07
C LEU A 65 -2.91 -12.73 -3.17
N SER A 66 -2.37 -13.94 -3.24
CA SER A 66 -2.89 -14.99 -4.13
C SER A 66 -4.25 -15.51 -3.63
N LYS A 67 -4.41 -15.74 -2.32
CA LYS A 67 -5.69 -16.18 -1.75
C LYS A 67 -6.81 -15.17 -1.96
N CYS A 68 -6.53 -13.87 -1.88
CA CYS A 68 -7.54 -12.82 -2.13
C CYS A 68 -7.72 -12.48 -3.63
N GLY A 69 -7.09 -13.23 -4.53
CA GLY A 69 -7.23 -13.10 -5.97
C GLY A 69 -6.56 -11.86 -6.58
N PHE A 70 -5.71 -11.15 -5.84
CA PHE A 70 -4.91 -10.05 -6.41
C PHE A 70 -3.76 -10.56 -7.26
N ILE A 71 -3.06 -11.60 -6.81
CA ILE A 71 -2.10 -12.35 -7.63
C ILE A 71 -2.84 -13.54 -8.24
N LYS A 72 -3.07 -13.49 -9.54
CA LYS A 72 -3.80 -14.52 -10.32
C LYS A 72 -2.94 -15.74 -10.61
N SER A 73 -1.65 -15.52 -10.85
CA SER A 73 -0.69 -16.60 -11.08
C SER A 73 0.72 -16.19 -10.64
N GLN A 74 1.52 -17.18 -10.29
CA GLN A 74 2.94 -17.04 -9.99
C GLN A 74 3.68 -18.17 -10.73
N LYS A 75 4.57 -17.80 -11.65
CA LYS A 75 5.40 -18.74 -12.40
C LYS A 75 6.87 -18.43 -12.12
N ARG A 76 7.69 -19.45 -11.97
CA ARG A 76 9.14 -19.28 -11.83
C ARG A 76 9.78 -19.56 -13.20
N GLN A 77 10.54 -18.60 -13.69
CA GLN A 77 11.30 -18.78 -14.93
C GLN A 77 12.49 -19.70 -14.66
N MET A 78 12.80 -20.57 -15.58
CA MET A 78 14.08 -21.32 -15.60
C MET A 78 15.03 -20.59 -16.54
N THR A 79 16.18 -20.18 -16.04
CA THR A 79 17.19 -19.43 -16.83
C THR A 79 18.16 -20.34 -17.56
N THR A 80 18.43 -21.52 -16.99
CA THR A 80 19.25 -22.60 -17.56
C THR A 80 18.76 -23.92 -16.98
N PRO A 81 18.97 -25.07 -17.64
CA PRO A 81 18.62 -26.36 -17.04
C PRO A 81 19.14 -26.48 -15.61
N GLY A 82 18.25 -26.66 -14.64
CA GLY A 82 18.56 -26.78 -13.21
C GLY A 82 18.72 -25.47 -12.42
N LYS A 83 18.79 -24.28 -13.07
CA LYS A 83 18.86 -23.00 -12.35
C LYS A 83 17.51 -22.30 -12.31
N LEU A 84 17.00 -22.14 -11.09
CA LEU A 84 15.75 -21.46 -10.82
C LEU A 84 15.94 -19.93 -10.91
N GLY A 85 15.25 -19.32 -11.87
CA GLY A 85 15.31 -17.88 -12.13
C GLY A 85 14.28 -17.03 -11.36
N THR A 86 13.95 -15.92 -11.92
CA THR A 86 13.07 -14.90 -11.38
C THR A 86 11.59 -15.34 -11.44
N TYR A 87 10.76 -14.79 -10.58
CA TYR A 87 9.32 -15.02 -10.60
C TYR A 87 8.62 -14.03 -11.53
N THR A 88 7.68 -14.53 -12.32
CA THR A 88 6.68 -13.74 -13.04
C THR A 88 5.35 -13.87 -12.31
N TYR A 89 4.78 -12.74 -11.92
CA TYR A 89 3.50 -12.63 -11.26
C TYR A 89 2.49 -12.03 -12.23
N THR A 90 1.29 -12.63 -12.32
CA THR A 90 0.15 -11.99 -12.98
C THR A 90 -0.71 -11.35 -11.90
N ILE A 91 -0.82 -10.04 -11.91
CA ILE A 91 -1.62 -9.27 -10.93
C ILE A 91 -2.91 -8.78 -11.56
N ASP A 92 -3.95 -8.70 -10.72
CA ASP A 92 -5.29 -8.27 -11.11
C ASP A 92 -5.28 -6.89 -11.78
N ALA A 93 -5.97 -6.75 -12.88
CA ALA A 93 -6.15 -5.47 -13.56
C ALA A 93 -7.15 -4.62 -12.75
N VAL A 94 -6.67 -3.52 -12.16
CA VAL A 94 -7.56 -2.58 -11.48
C VAL A 94 -8.33 -1.78 -12.52
N SER A 95 -9.64 -1.64 -12.31
CA SER A 95 -10.51 -0.85 -13.18
C SER A 95 -9.98 0.58 -13.36
N THR A 96 -9.94 1.06 -14.59
CA THR A 96 -9.57 2.44 -14.95
C THR A 96 -10.52 3.49 -14.38
N ALA A 97 -11.75 3.09 -14.01
CA ALA A 97 -12.75 3.96 -13.36
C ALA A 97 -12.48 4.21 -11.86
N SER A 98 -11.45 3.61 -11.29
CA SER A 98 -11.13 3.78 -9.87
C SER A 98 -10.63 5.17 -9.56
N LYS A 99 -11.11 5.76 -8.46
CA LYS A 99 -10.48 6.96 -7.87
C LYS A 99 -9.10 6.58 -7.33
N TYR A 100 -8.15 7.52 -7.37
CA TYR A 100 -6.77 7.32 -6.96
C TYR A 100 -6.36 8.33 -5.92
N PHE A 101 -5.48 7.94 -5.01
CA PHE A 101 -4.68 8.86 -4.21
C PHE A 101 -3.21 8.82 -4.65
N THR A 102 -2.47 9.86 -4.34
CA THR A 102 -1.05 9.98 -4.73
C THR A 102 -0.17 9.84 -3.49
N MET A 103 0.92 9.10 -3.63
CA MET A 103 1.94 8.99 -2.58
C MET A 103 3.35 8.88 -3.16
N ASP A 104 4.37 9.21 -2.35
CA ASP A 104 5.75 9.03 -2.75
C ASP A 104 6.14 7.55 -2.68
N LYS A 105 6.69 7.05 -3.79
CA LYS A 105 7.16 5.66 -3.92
C LYS A 105 8.25 5.29 -2.90
N LYS A 106 9.10 6.26 -2.51
CA LYS A 106 10.18 6.04 -1.54
C LYS A 106 9.68 5.66 -0.15
N LEU A 107 8.43 6.01 0.19
CA LEU A 107 7.86 5.73 1.50
C LEU A 107 7.55 4.25 1.72
N MET A 108 7.43 3.46 0.64
CA MET A 108 7.19 2.02 0.76
C MET A 108 8.32 1.27 1.46
N SER A 109 9.57 1.66 1.28
CA SER A 109 10.70 1.05 1.99
C SER A 109 10.96 1.65 3.37
N ARG A 110 10.54 2.91 3.59
CA ARG A 110 10.87 3.68 4.81
C ARG A 110 9.87 3.50 5.95
N LEU A 111 8.59 3.35 5.63
CA LEU A 111 7.53 3.16 6.62
C LEU A 111 7.38 1.67 6.95
N ASN A 112 7.15 1.32 8.21
CA ASN A 112 6.74 -0.04 8.55
C ASN A 112 5.30 -0.33 8.07
N GLY A 113 4.79 -1.56 8.26
CA GLY A 113 3.49 -1.93 7.73
C GLY A 113 2.34 -1.06 8.23
N ASN A 114 2.24 -0.84 9.53
CA ASN A 114 1.16 -0.05 10.13
C ASN A 114 1.31 1.45 9.81
N GLU A 115 2.52 1.99 9.85
CA GLU A 115 2.80 3.36 9.44
C GLU A 115 2.42 3.60 7.98
N PHE A 116 2.77 2.66 7.09
CA PHE A 116 2.41 2.72 5.69
C PHE A 116 0.88 2.72 5.51
N ARG A 117 0.18 1.83 6.23
CA ARG A 117 -1.28 1.70 6.14
C ARG A 117 -1.99 2.97 6.61
N VAL A 118 -1.59 3.51 7.77
CA VAL A 118 -2.14 4.79 8.28
C VAL A 118 -1.85 5.92 7.30
N TYR A 119 -0.62 6.02 6.81
CA TYR A 119 -0.23 7.03 5.83
C TYR A 119 -1.03 6.92 4.51
N ALA A 120 -1.25 5.71 3.99
CA ALA A 120 -2.06 5.49 2.80
C ALA A 120 -3.52 5.95 2.99
N VAL A 121 -4.10 5.68 4.18
CA VAL A 121 -5.44 6.19 4.53
C VAL A 121 -5.45 7.71 4.60
N CYS A 122 -4.46 8.33 5.21
CA CYS A 122 -4.34 9.79 5.25
C CYS A 122 -4.28 10.38 3.82
N CYS A 123 -3.49 9.78 2.93
CA CYS A 123 -3.41 10.19 1.53
C CYS A 123 -4.74 10.02 0.79
N LYS A 124 -5.48 8.93 1.05
CA LYS A 124 -6.81 8.70 0.45
C LYS A 124 -7.84 9.72 0.91
N LEU A 125 -7.79 10.15 2.17
CA LEU A 125 -8.73 11.08 2.77
C LEU A 125 -8.37 12.54 2.49
N ALA A 126 -7.10 12.80 2.14
CA ALA A 126 -6.63 14.15 1.88
C ALA A 126 -7.32 14.74 0.64
N ASP A 127 -7.80 15.96 0.78
CA ASP A 127 -8.28 16.76 -0.34
C ASP A 127 -7.15 17.02 -1.34
N SER A 128 -7.47 16.95 -2.63
CA SER A 128 -6.52 17.16 -3.72
C SER A 128 -5.94 18.58 -3.74
N SER A 129 -6.70 19.57 -3.33
CA SER A 129 -6.30 20.98 -3.33
C SER A 129 -5.44 21.35 -2.12
N HIS A 130 -5.87 20.98 -0.92
CA HIS A 130 -5.20 21.38 0.34
C HIS A 130 -4.28 20.32 0.92
N LYS A 131 -4.30 19.09 0.39
CA LYS A 131 -3.57 17.93 0.92
C LYS A 131 -3.78 17.72 2.43
N SER A 132 -4.99 18.01 2.90
CA SER A 132 -5.40 17.95 4.30
C SER A 132 -6.71 17.18 4.46
N PHE A 133 -6.96 16.65 5.65
CA PHE A 133 -8.19 15.94 6.01
C PHE A 133 -8.55 16.20 7.48
N PHE A 134 -9.82 16.01 7.83
CA PHE A 134 -10.41 16.36 9.12
C PHE A 134 -11.14 15.14 9.72
N GLN A 135 -10.45 14.04 9.94
CA GLN A 135 -11.02 12.88 10.62
C GLN A 135 -10.56 12.80 12.07
N SER A 136 -11.48 12.39 12.94
CA SER A 136 -11.13 12.09 14.32
C SER A 136 -10.31 10.79 14.42
N TYR A 137 -9.58 10.61 15.53
CA TYR A 137 -8.89 9.33 15.78
C TYR A 137 -9.85 8.15 15.90
N ASN A 138 -11.09 8.39 16.32
CA ASN A 138 -12.12 7.37 16.39
C ASN A 138 -12.55 6.92 14.97
N ASP A 139 -12.71 7.86 14.05
CA ASP A 139 -13.06 7.54 12.66
C ASP A 139 -11.92 6.79 11.96
N LEU A 140 -10.69 7.24 12.17
CA LEU A 140 -9.50 6.53 11.66
C LEU A 140 -9.37 5.13 12.26
N SER A 141 -9.67 4.97 13.56
CA SER A 141 -9.68 3.67 14.25
C SER A 141 -10.68 2.72 13.60
N LYS A 142 -11.92 3.16 13.38
CA LYS A 142 -12.96 2.39 12.70
C LYS A 142 -12.55 2.02 11.26
N LEU A 143 -12.06 3.00 10.50
CA LEU A 143 -11.65 2.81 9.11
C LEU A 143 -10.46 1.85 8.95
N LEU A 144 -9.52 1.89 9.90
CA LEU A 144 -8.33 1.06 9.91
C LEU A 144 -8.55 -0.30 10.61
N GLY A 145 -9.60 -0.48 11.40
CA GLY A 145 -9.75 -1.63 12.29
C GLY A 145 -8.60 -1.77 13.28
N MET A 146 -8.07 -0.63 13.75
CA MET A 146 -6.98 -0.53 14.74
C MET A 146 -7.51 0.11 16.01
N SER A 147 -6.87 -0.16 17.16
CA SER A 147 -7.22 0.56 18.39
C SER A 147 -6.96 2.07 18.24
N ARG A 148 -7.76 2.90 18.92
CA ARG A 148 -7.56 4.35 18.92
C ARG A 148 -6.14 4.72 19.39
N GLN A 149 -5.60 4.01 20.36
CA GLN A 149 -4.24 4.23 20.86
C GLN A 149 -3.18 3.89 19.83
N ASP A 150 -3.33 2.81 19.07
CA ASP A 150 -2.38 2.44 18.01
C ASP A 150 -2.40 3.45 16.86
N VAL A 151 -3.58 3.96 16.50
CA VAL A 151 -3.71 5.05 15.52
C VAL A 151 -2.98 6.30 16.02
N LEU A 152 -3.21 6.72 17.27
CA LEU A 152 -2.56 7.87 17.88
C LEU A 152 -1.03 7.71 17.85
N ARG A 153 -0.51 6.60 18.37
CA ARG A 153 0.94 6.29 18.39
C ARG A 153 1.54 6.29 16.98
N THR A 154 0.82 5.75 16.02
CA THR A 154 1.29 5.68 14.64
C THR A 154 1.32 7.04 13.98
N ILE A 155 0.29 7.88 14.21
CA ILE A 155 0.26 9.26 13.72
C ILE A 155 1.37 10.08 14.36
N GLU A 156 1.64 9.93 15.65
CA GLU A 156 2.76 10.61 16.31
C GLU A 156 4.11 10.25 15.70
N LYS A 157 4.33 8.96 15.40
CA LYS A 157 5.53 8.51 14.67
C LYS A 157 5.63 9.15 13.28
N LEU A 158 4.54 9.22 12.53
CA LEU A 158 4.50 9.85 11.23
C LEU A 158 4.77 11.37 11.32
N VAL A 159 4.27 12.04 12.35
CA VAL A 159 4.56 13.46 12.63
C VAL A 159 6.04 13.64 13.00
N LYS A 160 6.58 12.82 13.90
CA LYS A 160 8.00 12.85 14.30
C LYS A 160 8.93 12.58 13.10
N GLY A 161 8.53 11.67 12.23
CA GLY A 161 9.24 11.36 10.97
C GLY A 161 9.06 12.42 9.88
N LYS A 162 8.30 13.49 10.13
CA LYS A 162 7.99 14.58 9.18
C LYS A 162 7.24 14.12 7.92
N PHE A 163 6.54 12.97 7.97
CA PHE A 163 5.72 12.48 6.86
C PHE A 163 4.37 13.18 6.79
N ILE A 164 3.82 13.58 7.92
CA ILE A 164 2.57 14.36 8.03
C ILE A 164 2.78 15.52 9.01
N ARG A 165 1.93 16.54 8.88
CA ARG A 165 1.86 17.67 9.84
C ARG A 165 0.50 17.61 10.54
N LYS A 166 0.50 17.84 11.85
CA LYS A 166 -0.72 17.94 12.66
C LYS A 166 -0.94 19.40 13.03
N LYS A 167 -2.15 19.93 12.73
CA LYS A 167 -2.57 21.26 13.16
C LYS A 167 -3.77 21.09 14.10
N LYS A 168 -3.72 21.70 15.29
CA LYS A 168 -4.90 21.85 16.14
C LYS A 168 -5.78 22.94 15.55
N ILE A 169 -7.01 22.59 15.17
CA ILE A 169 -8.03 23.58 14.85
C ILE A 169 -8.82 23.77 16.14
N ARG A 170 -8.78 24.98 16.70
CA ARG A 170 -9.71 25.37 17.75
C ARG A 170 -11.03 25.66 17.05
N THR A 171 -12.02 24.80 17.18
CA THR A 171 -13.41 25.17 16.92
C THR A 171 -13.75 26.19 18.01
N ARG A 172 -14.10 27.41 17.59
CA ARG A 172 -14.83 28.32 18.47
C ARG A 172 -16.16 27.61 18.73
N VAL A 173 -16.33 27.06 19.92
CA VAL A 173 -17.64 26.73 20.44
C VAL A 173 -18.28 28.12 20.63
N GLY A 174 -19.28 28.42 19.81
CA GLY A 174 -20.04 29.64 19.97
C GLY A 174 -20.69 29.60 21.35
N ASP A 175 -20.58 30.70 22.05
CA ASP A 175 -21.42 31.00 23.20
C ASP A 175 -22.87 30.98 22.72
N PHE A 176 -23.65 30.04 23.24
CA PHE A 176 -25.11 30.08 23.24
C PHE A 176 -25.58 30.41 24.67
#